data_0661729ac1a550f6f2b1882735bf6ea8
#
_entry.id   0661729ac1a550f6f2b1882735bf6ea8
#
_cell.length_a   1.000
_cell.length_b   1.000
_cell.length_c   1.000
_cell.angle_alpha   90.00
_cell.angle_beta   90.00
_cell.angle_gamma   90.00
#
_symmetry.space_group_name_H-M   'P 1'
#
loop_
_entity.id
_entity.type
_entity.pdbx_description
1 polymer ?
#
loop_
_entity_poly.entity_id
_entity_poly.type
_entity_poly.pdbx_seq_one_letter_code
_entity_poly.pdbx_strand_id
1 'polypeptide(L)'
;MNTTNTNISITLWGAGTVRTLRPIWVAEELGLKYQLNPIGPRTGETRTLEYTVLNPKQKVPFCEDGEFKLSESMAICRYLVNKYGDESTLQAPDSIEQQAKQDEWLSFIYGELDETSLYVMRRHGALAENYGEAPAAMIAARDYVIRQLA
;
A
#
# COMPACT_ATOMS: atom_id res chain seq x y z
N MET A 1 36.47 7.43 -7.73
CA MET A 1 35.65 6.20 -7.74
C MET A 1 35.28 5.86 -6.30
N ASN A 2 34.21 6.46 -5.80
CA ASN A 2 33.66 6.08 -4.50
C ASN A 2 32.33 5.39 -4.75
N THR A 3 32.37 4.08 -4.83
CA THR A 3 31.18 3.24 -4.72
C THR A 3 30.70 3.34 -3.28
N THR A 4 29.82 4.29 -2.99
CA THR A 4 29.02 4.27 -1.78
C THR A 4 28.11 3.05 -1.87
N ASN A 5 28.56 1.97 -1.26
CA ASN A 5 27.76 0.79 -1.03
C ASN A 5 26.74 1.17 0.06
N THR A 6 25.71 1.93 -0.32
CA THR A 6 24.58 2.20 0.54
C THR A 6 23.83 0.88 0.67
N ASN A 7 24.08 0.21 1.77
CA ASN A 7 23.33 -0.98 2.17
C ASN A 7 21.91 -0.47 2.54
N ILE A 8 21.06 -0.31 1.51
CA ILE A 8 19.66 0.08 1.69
C ILE A 8 18.99 -1.07 2.43
N SER A 9 18.70 -0.87 3.71
CA SER A 9 18.09 -1.88 4.57
C SER A 9 16.59 -1.68 4.62
N ILE A 10 15.93 -1.81 3.46
CA ILE A 10 14.48 -1.78 3.40
C ILE A 10 13.94 -3.17 3.64
N THR A 11 12.99 -3.30 4.55
CA THR A 11 12.20 -4.52 4.75
C THR A 11 10.73 -4.21 4.53
N LEU A 12 10.11 -4.93 3.60
CA LEU A 12 8.67 -4.86 3.33
C LEU A 12 8.00 -6.10 3.93
N TRP A 13 6.95 -5.86 4.71
CA TRP A 13 6.17 -6.91 5.35
C TRP A 13 4.80 -7.01 4.69
N GLY A 14 4.44 -8.23 4.32
CA GLY A 14 3.12 -8.56 3.80
C GLY A 14 3.11 -8.98 2.35
N ALA A 15 2.27 -9.98 2.06
CA ALA A 15 2.05 -10.49 0.71
C ALA A 15 0.58 -10.88 0.49
N GLY A 16 0.22 -11.19 -0.77
CA GLY A 16 -1.05 -11.80 -1.14
C GLY A 16 -2.26 -10.86 -1.14
N THR A 17 -2.07 -9.55 -1.04
CA THR A 17 -3.17 -8.58 -1.19
C THR A 17 -2.80 -7.45 -2.14
N VAL A 18 -3.79 -6.77 -2.72
CA VAL A 18 -3.56 -5.58 -3.54
C VAL A 18 -2.83 -4.49 -2.75
N ARG A 19 -3.13 -4.34 -1.46
CA ARG A 19 -2.50 -3.33 -0.61
C ARG A 19 -1.02 -3.64 -0.34
N THR A 20 -0.66 -4.91 -0.17
CA THR A 20 0.75 -5.31 -0.02
C THR A 20 1.52 -5.23 -1.33
N LEU A 21 0.84 -5.41 -2.47
CA LEU A 21 1.45 -5.27 -3.79
C LEU A 21 1.93 -3.84 -4.07
N ARG A 22 1.20 -2.81 -3.61
CA ARG A 22 1.51 -1.40 -3.92
C ARG A 22 2.96 -1.01 -3.56
N PRO A 23 3.43 -1.14 -2.31
CA PRO A 23 4.80 -0.76 -1.97
C PRO A 23 5.85 -1.67 -2.61
N ILE A 24 5.53 -2.94 -2.86
CA ILE A 24 6.42 -3.86 -3.59
C ILE A 24 6.60 -3.34 -5.02
N TRP A 25 5.52 -3.01 -5.72
CA TRP A 25 5.57 -2.49 -7.08
C TRP A 25 6.36 -1.18 -7.15
N VAL A 26 6.13 -0.25 -6.23
CA VAL A 26 6.91 0.99 -6.18
C VAL A 26 8.40 0.71 -5.94
N ALA A 27 8.75 -0.22 -5.06
CA ALA A 27 10.14 -0.60 -4.82
C ALA A 27 10.81 -1.19 -6.08
N GLU A 28 10.09 -2.02 -6.84
CA GLU A 28 10.56 -2.58 -8.11
C GLU A 28 10.74 -1.48 -9.17
N GLU A 29 9.78 -0.57 -9.34
CA GLU A 29 9.88 0.56 -10.29
C GLU A 29 11.05 1.50 -9.97
N LEU A 30 11.39 1.65 -8.69
CA LEU A 30 12.55 2.42 -8.23
C LEU A 30 13.86 1.63 -8.28
N GLY A 31 13.83 0.34 -8.64
CA GLY A 31 15.01 -0.53 -8.63
C GLY A 31 15.63 -0.72 -7.25
N LEU A 32 14.85 -0.63 -6.19
CA LEU A 32 15.33 -0.73 -4.81
C LEU A 32 15.65 -2.17 -4.44
N LYS A 33 16.73 -2.35 -3.68
CA LYS A 33 17.00 -3.63 -3.00
C LYS A 33 16.26 -3.64 -1.67
N TYR A 34 15.44 -4.64 -1.44
CA TYR A 34 14.67 -4.80 -0.21
C TYR A 34 14.56 -6.26 0.18
N GLN A 35 14.29 -6.51 1.46
CA GLN A 35 13.89 -7.82 1.97
C GLN A 35 12.36 -7.88 2.02
N LEU A 36 11.77 -8.97 1.54
CA LEU A 36 10.34 -9.23 1.66
C LEU A 36 10.08 -10.28 2.75
N ASN A 37 9.25 -9.91 3.74
CA ASN A 37 8.68 -10.85 4.71
C ASN A 37 7.21 -11.10 4.35
N PRO A 38 6.91 -12.22 3.66
CA PRO A 38 5.63 -12.42 2.99
C PRO A 38 4.53 -12.93 3.93
N ILE A 39 4.33 -12.31 5.09
CA ILE A 39 3.27 -12.67 6.01
C ILE A 39 1.89 -12.28 5.48
N GLY A 40 0.87 -13.06 5.82
CA GLY A 40 -0.50 -12.86 5.35
C GLY A 40 -1.42 -12.21 6.39
N PRO A 41 -2.42 -11.42 5.97
CA PRO A 41 -3.33 -10.75 6.91
C PRO A 41 -4.31 -11.70 7.60
N ARG A 42 -4.43 -12.96 7.16
CA ARG A 42 -5.38 -13.96 7.67
C ARG A 42 -4.73 -15.26 8.12
N THR A 43 -3.41 -15.31 8.16
CA THR A 43 -2.62 -16.50 8.52
C THR A 43 -2.36 -16.57 10.03
N GLY A 44 -2.68 -15.51 10.78
CA GLY A 44 -2.33 -15.38 12.20
C GLY A 44 -0.97 -14.73 12.44
N GLU A 45 -0.11 -14.68 11.43
CA GLU A 45 1.26 -14.15 11.53
C GLU A 45 1.30 -12.68 11.98
N THR A 46 0.31 -11.86 11.55
CA THR A 46 0.22 -10.46 11.98
C THR A 46 -0.16 -10.29 13.46
N ARG A 47 -0.55 -11.38 14.15
CA ARG A 47 -0.94 -11.37 15.56
C ARG A 47 0.12 -11.96 16.49
N THR A 48 1.25 -12.38 15.96
CA THR A 48 2.37 -12.83 16.79
C THR A 48 2.86 -11.68 17.68
N LEU A 49 3.43 -12.02 18.84
CA LEU A 49 3.99 -11.00 19.73
C LEU A 49 5.11 -10.21 19.04
N GLU A 50 5.95 -10.91 18.30
CA GLU A 50 7.06 -10.33 17.54
C GLU A 50 6.56 -9.26 16.55
N TYR A 51 5.58 -9.60 15.70
CA TYR A 51 5.04 -8.63 14.75
C TYR A 51 4.23 -7.53 15.43
N THR A 52 3.52 -7.83 16.51
CA THR A 52 2.75 -6.82 17.26
C THR A 52 3.66 -5.74 17.87
N VAL A 53 4.86 -6.10 18.32
CA VAL A 53 5.86 -5.12 18.80
C VAL A 53 6.35 -4.23 17.66
N LEU A 54 6.52 -4.77 16.45
CA LEU A 54 6.90 -4.00 15.28
C LEU A 54 5.76 -3.08 14.81
N ASN A 55 4.57 -3.62 14.69
CA ASN A 55 3.38 -2.92 14.22
C ASN A 55 2.16 -3.23 15.11
N PRO A 56 1.87 -2.37 16.10
CA PRO A 56 0.72 -2.56 17.00
C PRO A 56 -0.63 -2.60 16.30
N LYS A 57 -0.74 -2.10 15.06
CA LYS A 57 -1.95 -2.21 14.24
C LYS A 57 -2.23 -3.64 13.76
N GLN A 58 -1.24 -4.54 13.81
CA GLN A 58 -1.35 -5.94 13.37
C GLN A 58 -1.84 -6.07 11.92
N LYS A 59 -1.44 -5.15 11.05
CA LYS A 59 -1.85 -5.10 9.64
C LYS A 59 -0.64 -5.07 8.71
N VAL A 60 -0.86 -5.49 7.48
CA VAL A 60 0.08 -5.38 6.36
C VAL A 60 -0.55 -4.51 5.25
N PRO A 61 0.27 -3.80 4.43
CA PRO A 61 1.74 -3.78 4.45
C PRO A 61 2.33 -2.96 5.60
N PHE A 62 3.59 -3.24 5.89
CA PHE A 62 4.40 -2.49 6.83
C PHE A 62 5.82 -2.39 6.26
N CYS A 63 6.50 -1.29 6.50
CA CYS A 63 7.84 -1.01 6.01
C CYS A 63 8.77 -0.64 7.15
N GLU A 64 9.97 -1.21 7.13
CA GLU A 64 11.11 -0.75 7.92
C GLU A 64 12.19 -0.24 6.97
N ASP A 65 12.80 0.89 7.29
CA ASP A 65 13.93 1.46 6.59
C ASP A 65 14.95 1.93 7.63
N GLY A 66 15.85 1.04 7.98
CA GLY A 66 16.67 1.18 9.17
C GLY A 66 15.80 1.19 10.43
N GLU A 67 15.87 2.27 11.20
CA GLU A 67 15.04 2.44 12.41
C GLU A 67 13.67 3.07 12.11
N PHE A 68 13.48 3.61 10.91
CA PHE A 68 12.21 4.21 10.53
C PHE A 68 11.18 3.15 10.20
N LYS A 69 9.99 3.30 10.77
CA LYS A 69 8.88 2.34 10.63
C LYS A 69 7.64 3.03 10.13
N LEU A 70 6.99 2.43 9.13
CA LEU A 70 5.82 3.03 8.49
C LEU A 70 4.77 1.99 8.13
N SER A 71 3.53 2.28 8.44
CA SER A 71 2.36 1.53 7.98
C SER A 71 1.55 2.35 6.98
N GLU A 72 0.53 1.74 6.37
CA GLU A 72 -0.35 2.24 5.33
C GLU A 72 0.31 2.25 3.94
N SER A 73 -0.28 1.47 3.01
CA SER A 73 0.31 1.23 1.69
C SER A 73 0.61 2.50 0.91
N MET A 74 -0.29 3.50 0.95
CA MET A 74 -0.09 4.74 0.21
C MET A 74 1.00 5.62 0.84
N ALA A 75 1.07 5.65 2.18
CA ALA A 75 2.13 6.36 2.88
C ALA A 75 3.50 5.74 2.59
N ILE A 76 3.59 4.40 2.57
CA ILE A 76 4.83 3.69 2.23
C ILE A 76 5.25 4.00 0.79
N CYS A 77 4.33 3.90 -0.18
CA CYS A 77 4.63 4.22 -1.57
C CYS A 77 5.18 5.65 -1.71
N ARG A 78 4.51 6.61 -1.10
CA ARG A 78 4.92 8.00 -1.13
C ARG A 78 6.28 8.23 -0.46
N TYR A 79 6.52 7.60 0.69
CA TYR A 79 7.81 7.67 1.37
C TYR A 79 8.94 7.14 0.48
N LEU A 80 8.75 5.98 -0.16
CA LEU A 80 9.75 5.39 -1.03
C LEU A 80 10.07 6.30 -2.22
N VAL A 81 9.04 6.86 -2.88
CA VAL A 81 9.23 7.80 -3.99
C VAL A 81 9.95 9.08 -3.54
N ASN A 82 9.53 9.67 -2.41
CA ASN A 82 10.13 10.91 -1.92
C ASN A 82 11.59 10.73 -1.47
N LYS A 83 11.94 9.56 -0.96
CA LYS A 83 13.29 9.30 -0.45
C LYS A 83 14.24 8.76 -1.50
N TYR A 84 13.74 7.93 -2.41
CA TYR A 84 14.56 7.14 -3.32
C TYR A 84 14.25 7.40 -4.79
N GLY A 85 13.18 8.13 -5.10
CA GLY A 85 12.85 8.53 -6.46
C GLY A 85 13.89 9.52 -7.00
N ASP A 86 14.20 9.36 -8.27
CA ASP A 86 15.10 10.23 -9.01
C ASP A 86 14.49 10.57 -10.37
N GLU A 87 15.30 11.00 -11.33
CA GLU A 87 14.89 11.33 -12.70
C GLU A 87 14.46 10.10 -13.52
N SER A 88 14.37 8.93 -12.90
CA SER A 88 13.97 7.69 -13.59
C SER A 88 12.48 7.68 -13.96
N THR A 89 11.68 6.82 -13.35
CA THR A 89 10.25 6.64 -13.70
C THR A 89 9.28 7.20 -12.67
N LEU A 90 9.69 7.27 -11.40
CA LEU A 90 8.88 7.75 -10.29
C LEU A 90 9.60 8.90 -9.58
N GLN A 91 9.06 10.11 -9.74
CA GLN A 91 9.59 11.32 -9.11
C GLN A 91 8.68 11.83 -8.00
N ALA A 92 9.30 12.41 -6.97
CA ALA A 92 8.57 13.19 -5.99
C ALA A 92 7.99 14.45 -6.65
N PRO A 93 6.86 14.97 -6.14
CA PRO A 93 6.32 16.24 -6.61
C PRO A 93 7.32 17.39 -6.42
N ASP A 94 7.46 18.22 -7.43
CA ASP A 94 8.40 19.35 -7.43
C ASP A 94 7.81 20.61 -6.78
N SER A 95 6.49 20.67 -6.61
CA SER A 95 5.80 21.81 -6.02
C SER A 95 4.69 21.40 -5.06
N ILE A 96 4.23 22.35 -4.26
CA ILE A 96 3.10 22.17 -3.34
C ILE A 96 1.82 21.84 -4.12
N GLU A 97 1.64 22.46 -5.28
CA GLU A 97 0.46 22.22 -6.13
C GLU A 97 0.46 20.80 -6.70
N GLN A 98 1.62 20.32 -7.18
CA GLN A 98 1.75 18.93 -7.63
C GLN A 98 1.54 17.95 -6.49
N GLN A 99 2.08 18.25 -5.30
CA GLN A 99 1.86 17.47 -4.12
C GLN A 99 0.37 17.41 -3.74
N ALA A 100 -0.33 18.55 -3.75
CA ALA A 100 -1.76 18.61 -3.47
C ALA A 100 -2.58 17.79 -4.47
N LYS A 101 -2.20 17.83 -5.76
CA LYS A 101 -2.83 16.99 -6.79
C LYS A 101 -2.57 15.51 -6.58
N GLN A 102 -1.37 15.13 -6.18
CA GLN A 102 -1.05 13.75 -5.81
C GLN A 102 -1.87 13.31 -4.60
N ASP A 103 -2.01 14.15 -3.58
CA ASP A 103 -2.82 13.86 -2.38
C ASP A 103 -4.31 13.73 -2.70
N GLU A 104 -4.83 14.55 -3.60
CA GLU A 104 -6.20 14.45 -4.10
C GLU A 104 -6.46 13.07 -4.72
N TRP A 105 -5.59 12.63 -5.64
CA TRP A 105 -5.68 11.30 -6.25
C TRP A 105 -5.52 10.16 -5.24
N LEU A 106 -4.56 10.27 -4.34
CA LEU A 106 -4.34 9.26 -3.31
C LEU A 106 -5.56 9.12 -2.40
N SER A 107 -6.17 10.24 -2.00
CA SER A 107 -7.36 10.27 -1.16
C SER A 107 -8.56 9.65 -1.88
N PHE A 108 -8.78 10.00 -3.14
CA PHE A 108 -9.84 9.44 -3.96
C PHE A 108 -9.67 7.93 -4.17
N ILE A 109 -8.47 7.50 -4.60
CA ILE A 109 -8.19 6.08 -4.87
C ILE A 109 -8.33 5.24 -3.60
N TYR A 110 -7.78 5.71 -2.48
CA TYR A 110 -7.83 4.94 -1.25
C TYR A 110 -9.20 5.00 -0.57
N GLY A 111 -9.76 6.20 -0.41
CA GLY A 111 -10.99 6.41 0.34
C GLY A 111 -12.24 5.99 -0.42
N GLU A 112 -12.37 6.39 -1.68
CA GLU A 112 -13.59 6.15 -2.46
C GLU A 112 -13.50 4.88 -3.32
N LEU A 113 -12.44 4.75 -4.11
CA LEU A 113 -12.33 3.63 -5.06
C LEU A 113 -11.98 2.31 -4.35
N ASP A 114 -10.97 2.28 -3.48
CA ASP A 114 -10.56 1.04 -2.81
C ASP A 114 -11.43 0.74 -1.60
N GLU A 115 -11.39 1.58 -0.56
CA GLU A 115 -11.93 1.22 0.76
C GLU A 115 -13.44 1.05 0.76
N THR A 116 -14.17 1.97 0.12
CA THR A 116 -15.64 1.97 0.15
C THR A 116 -16.29 1.20 -0.99
N SER A 117 -15.55 0.88 -2.05
CA SER A 117 -16.13 0.19 -3.21
C SER A 117 -15.42 -1.12 -3.56
N LEU A 118 -14.26 -1.08 -4.18
CA LEU A 118 -13.60 -2.29 -4.72
C LEU A 118 -13.18 -3.28 -3.62
N TYR A 119 -12.67 -2.79 -2.49
CA TYR A 119 -12.26 -3.66 -1.38
C TYR A 119 -13.45 -4.37 -0.74
N VAL A 120 -14.55 -3.64 -0.52
CA VAL A 120 -15.76 -4.22 0.05
C VAL A 120 -16.38 -5.24 -0.91
N MET A 121 -16.51 -4.90 -2.19
CA MET A 121 -17.02 -5.80 -3.21
C MET A 121 -16.20 -7.09 -3.32
N ARG A 122 -14.87 -6.96 -3.27
CA ARG A 122 -13.98 -8.13 -3.28
C ARG A 122 -14.16 -9.01 -2.04
N ARG A 123 -14.40 -8.42 -0.86
CA ARG A 123 -14.67 -9.20 0.37
C ARG A 123 -15.94 -10.02 0.23
N HIS A 124 -16.99 -9.45 -0.30
CA HIS A 124 -18.24 -10.20 -0.55
C HIS A 124 -18.03 -11.31 -1.61
N GLY A 125 -17.27 -11.07 -2.67
CA GLY A 125 -16.94 -12.07 -3.68
C GLY A 125 -16.01 -13.17 -3.17
N ALA A 126 -14.88 -12.81 -2.57
CA ALA A 126 -13.85 -13.76 -2.14
C ALA A 126 -14.15 -14.47 -0.83
N LEU A 127 -15.04 -13.93 0.00
CA LEU A 127 -15.40 -14.42 1.33
C LEU A 127 -16.91 -14.45 1.51
N ALA A 128 -17.65 -14.83 0.47
CA ALA A 128 -19.11 -14.86 0.48
C ALA A 128 -19.69 -15.68 1.63
N GLU A 129 -19.01 -16.77 2.03
CA GLU A 129 -19.41 -17.59 3.19
C GLU A 129 -19.42 -16.80 4.51
N ASN A 130 -18.55 -15.77 4.62
CA ASN A 130 -18.41 -14.97 5.83
C ASN A 130 -19.22 -13.67 5.79
N TYR A 131 -19.41 -13.10 4.61
CA TYR A 131 -20.01 -11.77 4.42
C TYR A 131 -21.33 -11.78 3.63
N GLY A 132 -21.69 -12.92 3.03
CA GLY A 132 -22.86 -13.02 2.16
C GLY A 132 -22.70 -12.25 0.84
N GLU A 133 -23.81 -12.05 0.14
CA GLU A 133 -23.83 -11.26 -1.10
C GLU A 133 -23.65 -9.76 -0.80
N ALA A 134 -23.07 -9.05 -1.77
CA ALA A 134 -22.89 -7.61 -1.65
C ALA A 134 -24.26 -6.90 -1.67
N PRO A 135 -24.56 -6.03 -0.70
CA PRO A 135 -25.79 -5.24 -0.72
C PRO A 135 -25.92 -4.39 -2.00
N ALA A 136 -27.14 -4.27 -2.53
CA ALA A 136 -27.40 -3.49 -3.74
C ALA A 136 -26.88 -2.06 -3.67
N ALA A 137 -26.96 -1.42 -2.49
CA ALA A 137 -26.43 -0.07 -2.28
C ALA A 137 -24.90 -0.01 -2.50
N MET A 138 -24.14 -1.03 -2.12
CA MET A 138 -22.69 -1.11 -2.34
C MET A 138 -22.36 -1.30 -3.82
N ILE A 139 -23.16 -2.11 -4.53
CA ILE A 139 -23.00 -2.29 -5.98
C ILE A 139 -23.24 -0.95 -6.68
N ALA A 140 -24.30 -0.23 -6.33
CA ALA A 140 -24.60 1.08 -6.88
C ALA A 140 -23.52 2.13 -6.59
N ALA A 141 -22.97 2.14 -5.37
CA ALA A 141 -21.86 3.02 -4.99
C ALA A 141 -20.60 2.73 -5.81
N ARG A 142 -20.22 1.46 -5.95
CA ARG A 142 -19.10 1.05 -6.81
C ARG A 142 -19.30 1.53 -8.25
N ASP A 143 -20.47 1.28 -8.82
CA ASP A 143 -20.77 1.65 -10.21
C ASP A 143 -20.78 3.16 -10.42
N TYR A 144 -21.21 3.92 -9.39
CA TYR A 144 -21.09 5.36 -9.38
C TYR A 144 -19.62 5.81 -9.46
N VAL A 145 -18.77 5.30 -8.56
CA VAL A 145 -17.34 5.66 -8.51
C VAL A 145 -16.63 5.29 -9.81
N ILE A 146 -16.89 4.09 -10.37
CA ILE A 146 -16.29 3.66 -11.64
C ILE A 146 -16.66 4.62 -12.76
N ARG A 147 -17.91 5.11 -12.82
CA ARG A 147 -18.33 6.09 -13.84
C ARG A 147 -17.62 7.45 -13.72
N GLN A 148 -17.09 7.80 -12.54
CA GLN A 148 -16.32 9.03 -12.39
C GLN A 148 -14.90 8.93 -12.99
N LEU A 149 -14.44 7.70 -13.30
CA LEU A 149 -13.13 7.45 -13.92
C LEU A 149 -13.18 7.41 -15.45
N ALA A 150 -14.36 7.35 -16.04
CA ALA A 150 -14.55 7.31 -17.49
C ALA A 150 -14.67 8.72 -18.08
#